data_a5a44d21b294671b7a3be65fb328878a
#
_entry.id   a5a44d21b294671b7a3be65fb328878a
#
_cell.length_a   1.000
_cell.length_b   1.000
_cell.length_c   1.000
_cell.angle_alpha   90.00
_cell.angle_beta   90.00
_cell.angle_gamma   90.00
#
_symmetry.space_group_name_H-M   'P 1'
#
loop_
_entity.id
_entity.type
_entity.pdbx_description
1 polymer ?
#
loop_
_entity_poly.entity_id
_entity_poly.type
_entity_poly.pdbx_seq_one_letter_code
_entity_poly.pdbx_strand_id
1 'polypeptide(L)'
;MIAVIMLLSFTSAYAQEAEETSDSAGWWQQTKNRLGNIADNGAEEVYLSGYAYHGRNTYTPERIRELNEKAWGIGGGRTFRNADGNDESLYFFGIRDSHFKPQLMAGYAYEWVFSVPKTPIEFSAGYTAMLVSRQDYFGGFPFPLPLPIAGIGTKKAKLMASYIPRLSSNKGNGDVLLLFARFEVD
;
A
#
# COMPACT_ATOMS: atom_id res chain seq x y z
N MET A 1 -11.03 52.05 22.44
CA MET A 1 -9.81 51.26 22.08
C MET A 1 -10.01 49.74 22.19
N ILE A 2 -10.92 49.22 23.01
CA ILE A 2 -11.17 47.78 23.21
C ILE A 2 -11.99 47.13 22.05
N ALA A 3 -12.91 47.88 21.44
CA ALA A 3 -13.76 47.34 20.36
C ALA A 3 -13.03 47.06 19.02
N VAL A 4 -11.93 47.77 18.72
CA VAL A 4 -11.14 47.60 17.51
C VAL A 4 -10.28 46.35 17.58
N ILE A 5 -9.82 45.97 18.76
CA ILE A 5 -9.00 44.75 18.96
C ILE A 5 -9.85 43.48 18.81
N MET A 6 -11.13 43.51 19.23
CA MET A 6 -12.04 42.37 19.03
C MET A 6 -12.41 42.12 17.57
N LEU A 7 -12.55 43.16 16.74
CA LEU A 7 -12.84 43.01 15.32
C LEU A 7 -11.65 42.40 14.53
N LEU A 8 -10.43 42.78 14.91
CA LEU A 8 -9.20 42.22 14.26
C LEU A 8 -8.98 40.75 14.61
N SER A 9 -9.33 40.30 15.80
CA SER A 9 -9.22 38.89 16.19
C SER A 9 -10.25 37.98 15.48
N PHE A 10 -11.45 38.46 15.22
CA PHE A 10 -12.48 37.74 14.47
C PHE A 10 -12.13 37.62 12.98
N THR A 11 -11.61 38.67 12.36
CA THR A 11 -11.19 38.64 10.94
C THR A 11 -9.99 37.71 10.72
N SER A 12 -9.06 37.63 11.68
CA SER A 12 -7.93 36.70 11.62
C SER A 12 -8.36 35.25 11.73
N ALA A 13 -9.31 34.92 12.62
CA ALA A 13 -9.83 33.56 12.77
C ALA A 13 -10.59 33.09 11.52
N TYR A 14 -11.46 33.94 10.96
CA TYR A 14 -12.17 33.62 9.71
C TYR A 14 -11.25 33.48 8.50
N ALA A 15 -10.17 34.28 8.41
CA ALA A 15 -9.18 34.16 7.35
C ALA A 15 -8.39 32.85 7.47
N GLN A 16 -8.00 32.46 8.66
CA GLN A 16 -7.27 31.22 8.90
C GLN A 16 -8.14 29.98 8.64
N GLU A 17 -9.41 30.00 9.04
CA GLU A 17 -10.36 28.92 8.75
C GLU A 17 -10.70 28.81 7.25
N ALA A 18 -10.72 29.93 6.51
CA ALA A 18 -10.91 29.95 5.06
C ALA A 18 -9.67 29.48 4.29
N GLU A 19 -8.45 29.77 4.78
CA GLU A 19 -7.21 29.24 4.20
C GLU A 19 -7.09 27.72 4.43
N GLU A 20 -7.37 27.20 5.64
CA GLU A 20 -7.35 25.79 5.93
C GLU A 20 -8.38 25.00 5.09
N THR A 21 -9.59 25.53 4.91
CA THR A 21 -10.62 24.88 4.07
C THR A 21 -10.27 24.93 2.58
N SER A 22 -9.62 26.00 2.10
CA SER A 22 -9.15 26.13 0.72
C SER A 22 -8.01 25.15 0.42
N ASP A 23 -7.07 24.98 1.34
CA ASP A 23 -5.94 24.07 1.18
C ASP A 23 -6.39 22.60 1.23
N SER A 24 -7.31 22.27 2.14
CA SER A 24 -7.90 20.93 2.21
C SER A 24 -8.75 20.57 0.98
N ALA A 25 -9.48 21.52 0.41
CA ALA A 25 -10.21 21.35 -0.84
C ALA A 25 -9.27 21.15 -2.03
N GLY A 26 -8.17 21.87 -2.08
CA GLY A 26 -7.11 21.73 -3.09
C GLY A 26 -6.43 20.37 -3.02
N TRP A 27 -6.06 19.93 -1.82
CA TRP A 27 -5.46 18.60 -1.59
C TRP A 27 -6.42 17.45 -1.99
N TRP A 28 -7.69 17.54 -1.62
CA TRP A 28 -8.69 16.54 -1.98
C TRP A 28 -8.91 16.43 -3.50
N GLN A 29 -8.93 17.57 -4.19
CA GLN A 29 -9.06 17.59 -5.65
C GLN A 29 -7.82 16.98 -6.31
N GLN A 30 -6.62 17.30 -5.84
CA GLN A 30 -5.37 16.71 -6.33
C GLN A 30 -5.35 15.18 -6.11
N THR A 31 -5.79 14.71 -4.93
CA THR A 31 -5.88 13.28 -4.64
C THR A 31 -6.85 12.58 -5.59
N LYS A 32 -8.05 13.13 -5.80
CA LYS A 32 -9.02 12.57 -6.76
C LYS A 32 -8.48 12.53 -8.19
N ASN A 33 -7.82 13.59 -8.63
CA ASN A 33 -7.22 13.65 -9.96
C ASN A 33 -6.11 12.62 -10.12
N ARG A 34 -5.27 12.42 -9.09
CA ARG A 34 -4.22 11.40 -9.06
C ARG A 34 -4.82 9.98 -9.18
N LEU A 35 -5.79 9.65 -8.32
CA LEU A 35 -6.45 8.35 -8.34
C LEU A 35 -7.21 8.12 -9.67
N GLY A 36 -7.89 9.13 -10.19
CA GLY A 36 -8.54 9.09 -11.50
C GLY A 36 -7.53 8.84 -12.62
N ASN A 37 -6.39 9.51 -12.60
CA ASN A 37 -5.35 9.32 -13.62
C ASN A 37 -4.77 7.89 -13.60
N ILE A 38 -4.59 7.28 -12.43
CA ILE A 38 -4.17 5.88 -12.34
C ILE A 38 -5.26 4.96 -12.91
N ALA A 39 -6.52 5.20 -12.55
CA ALA A 39 -7.64 4.38 -12.99
C ALA A 39 -7.89 4.47 -14.51
N ASP A 40 -7.70 5.63 -15.11
CA ASP A 40 -8.03 5.87 -16.53
C ASP A 40 -6.85 5.60 -17.47
N ASN A 41 -5.61 5.93 -17.03
CA ASN A 41 -4.41 5.92 -17.88
C ASN A 41 -3.33 4.92 -17.40
N GLY A 42 -3.52 4.24 -16.27
CA GLY A 42 -2.60 3.22 -15.77
C GLY A 42 -2.59 1.98 -16.66
N ALA A 43 -1.41 1.38 -16.85
CA ALA A 43 -1.28 0.07 -17.47
C ALA A 43 -1.98 -0.99 -16.61
N GLU A 44 -2.67 -1.92 -17.24
CA GLU A 44 -3.33 -3.02 -16.54
C GLU A 44 -2.30 -4.03 -16.04
N GLU A 45 -2.52 -4.53 -14.83
CA GLU A 45 -1.60 -5.46 -14.19
C GLU A 45 -2.30 -6.64 -13.54
N VAL A 46 -1.62 -7.77 -13.55
CA VAL A 46 -1.98 -8.99 -12.82
C VAL A 46 -0.97 -9.23 -11.72
N TYR A 47 -1.47 -9.59 -10.54
CA TYR A 47 -0.67 -9.92 -9.36
C TYR A 47 -0.81 -11.41 -9.06
N LEU A 48 0.33 -12.09 -8.85
CA LEU A 48 0.36 -13.49 -8.45
C LEU A 48 1.20 -13.63 -7.18
N SER A 49 0.62 -14.16 -6.11
CA SER A 49 1.34 -14.47 -4.87
C SER A 49 1.54 -15.98 -4.73
N GLY A 50 2.57 -16.36 -4.02
CA GLY A 50 2.86 -17.77 -3.77
C GLY A 50 3.54 -18.05 -2.44
N TYR A 51 4.10 -17.03 -1.78
CA TYR A 51 4.90 -17.26 -0.58
C TYR A 51 4.80 -16.13 0.45
N ALA A 52 4.63 -16.53 1.72
CA ALA A 52 4.69 -15.64 2.88
C ALA A 52 5.71 -16.21 3.88
N TYR A 53 6.90 -15.62 3.91
CA TYR A 53 7.95 -16.02 4.83
C TYR A 53 7.66 -15.49 6.23
N HIS A 54 7.50 -16.39 7.21
CA HIS A 54 7.37 -16.03 8.62
C HIS A 54 8.75 -15.94 9.26
N GLY A 55 9.06 -14.83 9.93
CA GLY A 55 10.37 -14.56 10.52
C GLY A 55 10.80 -15.61 11.54
N ARG A 56 11.89 -16.32 11.25
CA ARG A 56 12.41 -17.43 12.09
C ARG A 56 12.93 -16.97 13.46
N ASN A 57 13.15 -15.67 13.62
CA ASN A 57 13.56 -15.06 14.89
C ASN A 57 12.37 -14.61 15.74
N THR A 58 11.17 -14.52 15.16
CA THR A 58 9.96 -14.01 15.81
C THR A 58 8.92 -15.09 16.06
N TYR A 59 8.94 -16.16 15.27
CA TYR A 59 8.11 -17.34 15.44
C TYR A 59 8.92 -18.54 15.91
N THR A 60 8.33 -19.41 16.76
CA THR A 60 8.93 -20.69 17.10
C THR A 60 8.80 -21.69 15.95
N PRO A 61 9.69 -22.70 15.85
CA PRO A 61 9.57 -23.74 14.81
C PRO A 61 8.23 -24.50 14.86
N GLU A 62 7.65 -24.70 16.03
CA GLU A 62 6.34 -25.34 16.24
C GLU A 62 5.25 -24.49 15.59
N ARG A 63 5.26 -23.17 15.88
CA ARG A 63 4.27 -22.24 15.32
C ARG A 63 4.37 -22.14 13.81
N ILE A 64 5.58 -22.11 13.24
CA ILE A 64 5.76 -22.06 11.78
C ILE A 64 5.15 -23.29 11.10
N ARG A 65 5.24 -24.48 11.71
CA ARG A 65 4.64 -25.71 11.15
C ARG A 65 3.11 -25.67 11.09
N GLU A 66 2.48 -24.83 11.91
CA GLU A 66 1.02 -24.63 11.91
C GLU A 66 0.56 -23.58 10.90
N LEU A 67 1.49 -22.73 10.40
CA LEU A 67 1.16 -21.63 9.52
C LEU A 67 1.31 -22.00 8.05
N ASN A 68 0.45 -21.43 7.23
CA ASN A 68 0.53 -21.54 5.78
C ASN A 68 1.54 -20.52 5.23
N GLU A 69 2.69 -21.00 4.76
CA GLU A 69 3.64 -20.16 4.02
C GLU A 69 3.35 -20.12 2.50
N LYS A 70 2.47 -21.01 2.00
CA LYS A 70 2.03 -21.01 0.60
C LYS A 70 0.85 -20.05 0.42
N ALA A 71 1.15 -18.77 0.43
CA ALA A 71 0.17 -17.68 0.34
C ALA A 71 -0.31 -17.47 -1.11
N TRP A 72 -0.79 -18.55 -1.76
CA TRP A 72 -1.30 -18.47 -3.13
C TRP A 72 -2.43 -17.46 -3.23
N GLY A 73 -2.36 -16.64 -4.28
CA GLY A 73 -3.39 -15.65 -4.54
C GLY A 73 -3.21 -14.98 -5.88
N ILE A 74 -4.27 -14.29 -6.28
CA ILE A 74 -4.35 -13.55 -7.52
C ILE A 74 -4.99 -12.19 -7.26
N GLY A 75 -4.60 -11.21 -8.05
CA GLY A 75 -5.15 -9.88 -8.03
C GLY A 75 -4.98 -9.17 -9.36
N GLY A 76 -5.48 -7.96 -9.41
CA GLY A 76 -5.31 -7.07 -10.55
C GLY A 76 -5.25 -5.63 -10.10
N GLY A 77 -4.79 -4.77 -10.97
CA GLY A 77 -4.67 -3.36 -10.70
C GLY A 77 -4.31 -2.56 -11.92
N ARG A 78 -4.04 -1.30 -11.69
CA ARG A 78 -3.49 -0.38 -12.68
C ARG A 78 -2.32 0.39 -12.09
N THR A 79 -1.24 0.51 -12.87
CA THR A 79 -0.05 1.27 -12.48
C THR A 79 0.22 2.37 -13.48
N PHE A 80 0.33 3.59 -12.97
CA PHE A 80 0.68 4.78 -13.72
C PHE A 80 2.09 5.22 -13.34
N ARG A 81 2.97 5.37 -14.35
CA ARG A 81 4.30 5.96 -14.17
C ARG A 81 4.17 7.48 -14.24
N ASN A 82 4.37 8.17 -13.12
CA ASN A 82 4.24 9.61 -13.04
C ASN A 82 5.41 10.36 -13.72
N ALA A 83 5.33 11.70 -13.77
CA ALA A 83 6.32 12.53 -14.43
C ALA A 83 7.74 12.46 -13.82
N ASP A 84 7.83 12.08 -12.54
CA ASP A 84 9.11 11.88 -11.85
C ASP A 84 9.70 10.48 -12.09
N GLY A 85 9.02 9.64 -12.88
CA GLY A 85 9.45 8.28 -13.19
C GLY A 85 9.12 7.25 -12.11
N ASN A 86 8.26 7.59 -11.14
CA ASN A 86 7.83 6.73 -10.05
C ASN A 86 6.50 6.04 -10.38
N ASP A 87 6.27 4.86 -9.81
CA ASP A 87 5.05 4.08 -10.02
C ASP A 87 4.00 4.40 -8.95
N GLU A 88 2.78 4.64 -9.40
CA GLU A 88 1.59 4.80 -8.58
C GLU A 88 0.55 3.77 -9.00
N SER A 89 0.08 2.95 -8.06
CA SER A 89 -0.79 1.82 -8.37
C SER A 89 -2.08 1.86 -7.56
N LEU A 90 -3.18 1.43 -8.19
CA LEU A 90 -4.42 1.02 -7.54
C LEU A 90 -4.61 -0.47 -7.78
N TYR A 91 -4.89 -1.24 -6.72
CA TYR A 91 -4.98 -2.68 -6.84
C TYR A 91 -6.03 -3.32 -5.94
N PHE A 92 -6.44 -4.50 -6.34
CA PHE A 92 -7.20 -5.46 -5.54
C PHE A 92 -6.48 -6.80 -5.57
N PHE A 93 -6.34 -7.46 -4.41
CA PHE A 93 -5.58 -8.69 -4.28
C PHE A 93 -6.23 -9.64 -3.28
N GLY A 94 -6.49 -10.87 -3.68
CA GLY A 94 -6.98 -11.94 -2.83
C GLY A 94 -5.92 -13.03 -2.67
N ILE A 95 -5.59 -13.38 -1.43
CA ILE A 95 -4.61 -14.43 -1.12
C ILE A 95 -5.17 -15.40 -0.09
N ARG A 96 -4.52 -16.54 0.07
CA ARG A 96 -4.69 -17.44 1.19
C ARG A 96 -3.80 -16.98 2.34
N ASP A 97 -4.40 -16.67 3.48
CA ASP A 97 -3.66 -16.21 4.66
C ASP A 97 -2.87 -17.33 5.37
N SER A 98 -2.18 -16.97 6.44
CA SER A 98 -1.39 -17.90 7.27
C SER A 98 -2.22 -18.97 7.96
N HIS A 99 -3.55 -18.83 8.02
CA HIS A 99 -4.49 -19.79 8.61
C HIS A 99 -5.33 -20.51 7.56
N PHE A 100 -4.88 -20.53 6.29
CA PHE A 100 -5.58 -21.14 5.15
C PHE A 100 -6.94 -20.50 4.80
N LYS A 101 -7.21 -19.28 5.28
CA LYS A 101 -8.45 -18.55 5.02
C LYS A 101 -8.28 -17.48 3.96
N PRO A 102 -9.36 -17.07 3.29
CA PRO A 102 -9.30 -15.95 2.36
C PRO A 102 -8.93 -14.65 3.07
N GLN A 103 -8.01 -13.90 2.47
CA GLN A 103 -7.66 -12.53 2.84
C GLN A 103 -7.80 -11.67 1.60
N LEU A 104 -8.55 -10.57 1.70
CA LEU A 104 -8.75 -9.62 0.62
C LEU A 104 -8.05 -8.30 0.98
N MET A 105 -7.44 -7.69 -0.03
CA MET A 105 -6.72 -6.42 0.09
C MET A 105 -7.08 -5.52 -1.09
N ALA A 106 -7.35 -4.26 -0.82
CA ALA A 106 -7.51 -3.24 -1.85
C ALA A 106 -6.79 -1.97 -1.41
N GLY A 107 -6.03 -1.35 -2.29
CA GLY A 107 -5.22 -0.22 -1.86
C GLY A 107 -4.56 0.56 -2.96
N TYR A 108 -3.80 1.54 -2.50
CA TYR A 108 -2.90 2.37 -3.28
C TYR A 108 -1.46 2.06 -2.90
N ALA A 109 -0.57 2.04 -3.88
CA ALA A 109 0.87 1.93 -3.67
C ALA A 109 1.62 3.06 -4.38
N TYR A 110 2.70 3.51 -3.76
CA TYR A 110 3.66 4.43 -4.32
C TYR A 110 5.05 3.81 -4.26
N GLU A 111 5.76 3.78 -5.37
CA GLU A 111 7.10 3.21 -5.48
C GLU A 111 8.06 4.22 -6.14
N TRP A 112 9.12 4.58 -5.44
CA TRP A 112 10.29 5.22 -6.07
C TRP A 112 10.99 4.20 -6.93
N VAL A 113 11.23 4.53 -8.20
CA VAL A 113 11.83 3.61 -9.18
C VAL A 113 13.25 4.05 -9.50
N PHE A 114 14.15 3.08 -9.47
CA PHE A 114 15.58 3.25 -9.72
C PHE A 114 15.98 2.35 -10.90
N SER A 115 16.15 2.93 -12.08
CA SER A 115 16.56 2.19 -13.29
C SER A 115 18.05 1.92 -13.30
N VAL A 116 18.44 0.70 -13.68
CA VAL A 116 19.85 0.34 -13.88
C VAL A 116 20.29 0.76 -15.27
N PRO A 117 21.30 1.65 -15.40
CA PRO A 117 21.71 2.17 -16.70
C PRO A 117 22.05 1.06 -17.70
N LYS A 118 21.60 1.22 -18.94
CA LYS A 118 21.83 0.30 -20.08
C LYS A 118 21.22 -1.11 -19.90
N THR A 119 20.29 -1.29 -18.98
CA THR A 119 19.54 -2.54 -18.80
C THR A 119 18.05 -2.24 -18.69
N PRO A 120 17.16 -3.22 -18.91
CA PRO A 120 15.74 -3.05 -18.62
C PRO A 120 15.40 -3.22 -17.13
N ILE A 121 16.40 -3.43 -16.27
CA ILE A 121 16.19 -3.75 -14.85
C ILE A 121 15.92 -2.48 -14.05
N GLU A 122 14.92 -2.57 -13.18
CA GLU A 122 14.54 -1.55 -12.22
C GLU A 122 14.48 -2.15 -10.82
N PHE A 123 14.91 -1.38 -9.84
CA PHE A 123 14.59 -1.59 -8.43
C PHE A 123 13.50 -0.60 -8.04
N SER A 124 12.66 -0.98 -7.11
CA SER A 124 11.70 -0.06 -6.53
C SER A 124 11.63 -0.23 -5.02
N ALA A 125 11.30 0.87 -4.33
CA ALA A 125 11.01 0.87 -2.91
C ALA A 125 9.93 1.91 -2.62
N GLY A 126 9.06 1.64 -1.67
CA GLY A 126 7.97 2.55 -1.38
C GLY A 126 7.06 2.06 -0.27
N TYR A 127 5.82 2.45 -0.37
CA TYR A 127 4.79 2.08 0.61
C TYR A 127 3.47 1.75 -0.10
N THR A 128 2.66 0.96 0.59
CA THR A 128 1.26 0.76 0.23
C THR A 128 0.37 1.14 1.41
N ALA A 129 -0.78 1.74 1.11
CA ALA A 129 -1.87 1.98 2.05
C ALA A 129 -3.09 1.21 1.54
N MET A 130 -3.53 0.21 2.30
CA MET A 130 -4.58 -0.70 1.87
C MET A 130 -5.63 -0.92 2.95
N LEU A 131 -6.81 -1.35 2.53
CA LEU A 131 -7.81 -1.97 3.36
C LEU A 131 -7.61 -3.49 3.28
N VAL A 132 -7.51 -4.13 4.43
CA VAL A 132 -7.35 -5.58 4.55
C VAL A 132 -8.55 -6.16 5.27
N SER A 133 -9.18 -7.20 4.68
CA SER A 133 -10.22 -7.99 5.31
C SER A 133 -9.68 -9.39 5.61
N ARG A 134 -9.64 -9.76 6.89
CA ARG A 134 -9.22 -11.07 7.40
C ARG A 134 -10.20 -11.58 8.45
N GLN A 135 -10.51 -12.86 8.41
CA GLN A 135 -11.50 -13.46 9.36
C GLN A 135 -11.05 -13.46 10.81
N ASP A 136 -9.74 -13.52 11.05
CA ASP A 136 -9.13 -13.54 12.39
C ASP A 136 -8.94 -12.14 13.01
N TYR A 137 -9.20 -11.08 12.22
CA TYR A 137 -9.14 -9.69 12.68
C TYR A 137 -10.51 -9.02 12.47
N PHE A 138 -11.03 -8.36 13.50
CA PHE A 138 -12.28 -7.58 13.48
C PHE A 138 -13.47 -8.33 12.86
N GLY A 139 -13.51 -9.69 12.97
CA GLY A 139 -14.59 -10.49 12.38
C GLY A 139 -14.66 -10.43 10.85
N GLY A 140 -13.58 -10.08 10.19
CA GLY A 140 -13.53 -9.90 8.74
C GLY A 140 -13.86 -8.48 8.26
N PHE A 141 -14.13 -7.55 9.16
CA PHE A 141 -14.35 -6.15 8.77
C PHE A 141 -13.04 -5.52 8.25
N PRO A 142 -13.07 -4.81 7.09
CA PRO A 142 -11.88 -4.21 6.54
C PRO A 142 -11.24 -3.18 7.47
N PHE A 143 -9.92 -3.23 7.63
CA PHE A 143 -9.15 -2.27 8.42
C PHE A 143 -7.96 -1.72 7.62
N PRO A 144 -7.54 -0.47 7.87
CA PRO A 144 -6.42 0.13 7.18
C PRO A 144 -5.09 -0.47 7.65
N LEU A 145 -4.20 -0.73 6.68
CA LEU A 145 -2.86 -1.27 6.93
C LEU A 145 -1.85 -0.62 5.97
N PRO A 146 -1.02 0.32 6.44
CA PRO A 146 0.13 0.81 5.69
C PRO A 146 1.32 -0.14 5.86
N LEU A 147 2.00 -0.48 4.74
CA LEU A 147 3.18 -1.35 4.74
C LEU A 147 4.27 -0.83 3.80
N PRO A 148 5.55 -1.07 4.09
CA PRO A 148 6.62 -0.89 3.13
C PRO A 148 6.55 -1.97 2.04
N ILE A 149 6.92 -1.57 0.82
CA ILE A 149 7.06 -2.46 -0.33
C ILE A 149 8.39 -2.23 -1.03
N ALA A 150 8.89 -3.25 -1.69
CA ALA A 150 10.06 -3.17 -2.55
C ALA A 150 9.89 -4.10 -3.76
N GLY A 151 10.58 -3.81 -4.85
CA GLY A 151 10.49 -4.59 -6.06
C GLY A 151 11.80 -4.64 -6.85
N ILE A 152 11.95 -5.68 -7.63
CA ILE A 152 13.03 -5.86 -8.60
C ILE A 152 12.49 -6.52 -9.87
N GLY A 153 12.88 -6.05 -11.02
CA GLY A 153 12.46 -6.62 -12.30
C GLY A 153 12.59 -5.67 -13.45
N THR A 154 11.65 -5.71 -14.36
CA THR A 154 11.51 -4.76 -15.47
C THR A 154 10.23 -3.93 -15.25
N LYS A 155 10.01 -2.92 -16.12
CA LYS A 155 8.74 -2.18 -16.09
C LYS A 155 7.52 -3.12 -16.22
N LYS A 156 7.62 -4.15 -17.10
CA LYS A 156 6.51 -5.08 -17.39
C LYS A 156 6.39 -6.26 -16.43
N ALA A 157 7.43 -6.61 -15.69
CA ALA A 157 7.41 -7.75 -14.76
C ALA A 157 8.35 -7.49 -13.58
N LYS A 158 7.81 -7.47 -12.37
CA LYS A 158 8.56 -7.26 -11.13
C LYS A 158 8.25 -8.35 -10.09
N LEU A 159 9.28 -8.83 -9.41
CA LEU A 159 9.13 -9.54 -8.15
C LEU A 159 9.02 -8.50 -7.03
N MET A 160 7.97 -8.59 -6.26
CA MET A 160 7.61 -7.64 -5.21
C MET A 160 7.68 -8.30 -3.85
N ALA A 161 8.03 -7.52 -2.85
CA ALA A 161 8.02 -7.90 -1.45
C ALA A 161 7.29 -6.85 -0.61
N SER A 162 6.44 -7.28 0.31
CA SER A 162 5.84 -6.42 1.32
C SER A 162 6.17 -6.96 2.71
N TYR A 163 6.66 -6.11 3.60
CA TYR A 163 7.04 -6.49 4.95
C TYR A 163 5.97 -6.08 5.95
N ILE A 164 5.45 -7.07 6.66
CA ILE A 164 4.46 -6.92 7.72
C ILE A 164 5.22 -7.03 9.05
N PRO A 165 5.43 -5.90 9.77
CA PRO A 165 6.15 -5.94 11.03
C PRO A 165 5.36 -6.65 12.12
N ARG A 166 6.05 -7.13 13.12
CA ARG A 166 5.43 -7.65 14.34
C ARG A 166 4.68 -6.52 15.07
N LEU A 167 3.36 -6.60 15.12
CA LEU A 167 2.51 -5.55 15.69
C LEU A 167 2.22 -5.75 17.20
N SER A 168 2.53 -6.91 17.75
CA SER A 168 2.29 -7.19 19.17
C SER A 168 3.41 -8.04 19.78
N SER A 169 3.59 -7.93 21.10
CA SER A 169 4.54 -8.76 21.84
C SER A 169 4.01 -10.15 22.19
N ASN A 170 2.77 -10.50 21.84
CA ASN A 170 2.19 -11.79 22.10
C ASN A 170 2.98 -12.90 21.39
N LYS A 171 3.27 -13.98 22.11
CA LYS A 171 3.90 -15.17 21.54
C LYS A 171 2.99 -15.73 20.44
N GLY A 172 3.52 -15.91 19.25
CA GLY A 172 2.76 -16.42 18.10
C GLY A 172 2.44 -15.37 17.02
N ASN A 173 2.65 -14.08 17.30
CA ASN A 173 2.65 -13.03 16.31
C ASN A 173 4.10 -12.61 16.02
N GLY A 174 4.52 -12.69 14.78
CA GLY A 174 5.84 -12.30 14.32
C GLY A 174 5.76 -11.45 13.07
N ASP A 175 6.91 -11.21 12.48
CA ASP A 175 7.00 -10.52 11.19
C ASP A 175 6.79 -11.48 10.02
N VAL A 176 6.26 -10.96 8.93
CA VAL A 176 5.99 -11.72 7.70
C VAL A 176 6.49 -10.94 6.49
N LEU A 177 7.20 -11.62 5.59
CA LEU A 177 7.56 -11.10 4.28
C LEU A 177 6.68 -11.78 3.22
N LEU A 178 5.76 -11.02 2.64
CA LEU A 178 4.92 -11.49 1.54
C LEU A 178 5.65 -11.25 0.22
N LEU A 179 5.83 -12.31 -0.59
CA LEU A 179 6.41 -12.26 -1.92
C LEU A 179 5.33 -12.50 -2.97
N PHE A 180 5.31 -11.63 -3.98
CA PHE A 180 4.38 -11.72 -5.11
C PHE A 180 5.02 -11.18 -6.39
N ALA A 181 4.49 -11.58 -7.53
CA ALA A 181 4.89 -11.06 -8.82
C ALA A 181 3.81 -10.13 -9.37
N ARG A 182 4.24 -9.10 -10.08
CA ARG A 182 3.42 -8.13 -10.79
C ARG A 182 3.76 -8.17 -12.27
N PHE A 183 2.76 -8.28 -13.13
CA PHE A 183 2.91 -8.35 -14.58
C PHE A 183 1.98 -7.35 -15.25
N GLU A 184 2.53 -6.49 -16.10
CA GLU A 184 1.75 -5.65 -17.02
C GLU A 184 1.11 -6.56 -18.08
N VAL A 185 -0.18 -6.36 -18.32
CA VAL A 185 -0.96 -7.07 -19.34
C VAL A 185 -1.25 -6.07 -20.46
N ASP A 186 -0.86 -6.41 -21.67
CA ASP A 186 -1.10 -5.57 -22.86
C ASP A 186 -2.53 -5.71 -23.35
#